data_bc6223687d76175854a45a90040eee46
#
_entry.id   bc6223687d76175854a45a90040eee46
#
_cell.length_a   1.000
_cell.length_b   1.000
_cell.length_c   1.000
_cell.angle_alpha   90.00
_cell.angle_beta   90.00
_cell.angle_gamma   90.00
#
_symmetry.space_group_name_H-M   'P 1'
#
loop_
_entity.id
_entity.type
_entity.pdbx_description
1 polymer ?
#
loop_
_entity_poly.entity_id
_entity_poly.type
_entity_poly.pdbx_seq_one_letter_code
_entity_poly.pdbx_strand_id
1 'polypeptide(L)'
;IASLHYAPIVQVSVGVNHTGGVRQRAFGGLIPSCERQQVLGILFPSSCFDGRSPQDGALYSFFLGGMRRPEMLSMSDDALLACVSEAMNRMLSLPEGTKPDLIRIFRHPRAIPQYERTSTERFAAIAAIEQQYHGLMLGGNICGGIGMADRIRQAVDMGNKI
;
A
#
# COMPACT_ATOMS: atom_id res chain seq x y z
N ILE A 1 21.49 -1.54 -8.97
CA ILE A 1 20.45 -1.93 -7.98
C ILE A 1 20.66 -1.18 -6.65
N ALA A 2 21.90 -0.93 -6.23
CA ALA A 2 22.20 -0.20 -4.99
C ALA A 2 21.59 1.22 -4.91
N SER A 3 21.38 1.86 -6.05
CA SER A 3 20.78 3.20 -6.18
C SER A 3 19.24 3.20 -6.21
N LEU A 4 18.59 2.04 -6.07
CA LEU A 4 17.14 1.96 -6.09
C LEU A 4 16.55 2.48 -4.78
N HIS A 5 15.78 3.56 -4.88
CA HIS A 5 15.04 4.10 -3.76
C HIS A 5 13.70 3.38 -3.59
N TYR A 6 13.31 3.18 -2.35
CA TYR A 6 12.00 2.64 -1.99
C TYR A 6 11.22 3.67 -1.16
N ALA A 7 9.98 3.90 -1.52
CA ALA A 7 9.08 4.65 -0.66
C ALA A 7 8.74 3.81 0.58
N PRO A 8 8.98 4.32 1.79
CA PRO A 8 8.51 3.66 3.00
C PRO A 8 7.01 3.88 3.16
N ILE A 9 6.30 2.87 3.64
CA ILE A 9 4.85 2.95 3.90
C ILE A 9 4.55 2.40 5.28
N VAL A 10 3.69 3.11 6.00
CA VAL A 10 2.98 2.57 7.15
C VAL A 10 1.56 2.27 6.71
N GLN A 11 1.14 1.02 6.89
CA GLN A 11 -0.24 0.60 6.70
C GLN A 11 -0.88 0.40 8.06
N VAL A 12 -2.04 1.04 8.27
CA VAL A 12 -2.85 0.83 9.47
C VAL A 12 -4.17 0.22 9.05
N SER A 13 -4.39 -1.03 9.45
CA SER A 13 -5.67 -1.71 9.24
C SER A 13 -6.58 -1.48 10.43
N VAL A 14 -7.79 -1.03 10.15
CA VAL A 14 -8.81 -0.69 11.14
C VAL A 14 -10.08 -1.45 10.85
N GLY A 15 -10.53 -2.28 11.79
CA GLY A 15 -11.83 -2.93 11.75
C GLY A 15 -12.80 -2.26 12.68
N VAL A 16 -14.04 -2.11 12.23
CA VAL A 16 -15.19 -1.71 13.05
C VAL A 16 -16.28 -2.76 12.93
N ASN A 17 -16.88 -3.18 14.04
CA ASN A 17 -17.92 -4.18 14.04
C ASN A 17 -19.29 -3.60 13.63
N HIS A 18 -19.49 -2.30 13.86
CA HIS A 18 -20.74 -1.63 13.55
C HIS A 18 -20.47 -0.27 12.89
N THR A 19 -20.91 -0.12 11.65
CA THR A 19 -20.76 1.11 10.88
C THR A 19 -21.96 2.07 11.00
N GLY A 20 -22.98 1.69 11.78
CA GLY A 20 -24.25 2.45 11.83
C GLY A 20 -25.00 2.49 10.51
N GLY A 21 -24.83 1.46 9.68
CA GLY A 21 -25.44 1.36 8.35
C GLY A 21 -24.68 2.07 7.23
N VAL A 22 -23.57 2.76 7.55
CA VAL A 22 -22.71 3.41 6.53
C VAL A 22 -21.96 2.32 5.76
N ARG A 23 -22.13 2.29 4.45
CA ARG A 23 -21.44 1.34 3.55
C ARG A 23 -20.71 2.10 2.45
N GLN A 24 -19.41 1.95 2.41
CA GLN A 24 -18.60 2.42 1.29
C GLN A 24 -18.74 1.44 0.12
N ARG A 25 -19.21 1.94 -1.03
CA ARG A 25 -19.34 1.13 -2.27
C ARG A 25 -18.21 1.51 -3.25
N ALA A 26 -16.97 1.33 -2.81
CA ALA A 26 -15.79 1.71 -3.58
C ALA A 26 -14.62 0.82 -3.21
N PHE A 27 -13.61 0.77 -4.08
CA PHE A 27 -12.33 0.13 -3.81
C PHE A 27 -11.55 0.89 -2.71
N GLY A 28 -11.67 2.20 -2.71
CA GLY A 28 -10.95 3.12 -1.85
C GLY A 28 -10.74 4.46 -2.53
N GLY A 29 -9.87 5.29 -1.96
CA GLY A 29 -9.52 6.59 -2.50
C GLY A 29 -8.10 7.00 -2.15
N LEU A 30 -7.45 7.72 -3.06
CA LEU A 30 -6.21 8.43 -2.82
C LEU A 30 -6.53 9.89 -2.44
N ILE A 31 -5.72 10.44 -1.56
CA ILE A 31 -5.89 11.81 -1.09
C ILE A 31 -4.90 12.71 -1.83
N PRO A 32 -5.37 13.69 -2.60
CA PRO A 32 -4.50 14.63 -3.30
C PRO A 32 -3.61 15.41 -2.31
N SER A 33 -2.37 15.67 -2.70
CA SER A 33 -1.42 16.37 -1.83
C SER A 33 -1.83 17.81 -1.47
N CYS A 34 -2.69 18.43 -2.26
CA CYS A 34 -3.26 19.76 -1.96
C CYS A 34 -4.18 19.75 -0.73
N GLU A 35 -4.76 18.62 -0.38
CA GLU A 35 -5.59 18.44 0.83
C GLU A 35 -4.79 18.45 2.13
N ARG A 36 -3.45 18.38 2.05
CA ARG A 36 -2.51 18.44 3.19
C ARG A 36 -2.83 17.44 4.30
N GLN A 37 -3.41 16.29 3.96
CA GLN A 37 -3.74 15.25 4.91
C GLN A 37 -2.50 14.42 5.28
N GLN A 38 -2.54 13.78 6.46
CA GLN A 38 -1.49 12.89 6.92
C GLN A 38 -1.54 11.54 6.22
N VAL A 39 -2.73 11.12 5.81
CA VAL A 39 -3.01 9.85 5.15
C VAL A 39 -2.91 10.02 3.63
N LEU A 40 -2.26 9.10 2.95
CA LEU A 40 -2.09 9.09 1.49
C LEU A 40 -3.34 8.57 0.78
N GLY A 41 -4.05 7.67 1.43
CA GLY A 41 -5.25 7.04 0.89
C GLY A 41 -5.81 6.00 1.82
N ILE A 42 -7.02 5.56 1.51
CA ILE A 42 -7.76 4.55 2.27
C ILE A 42 -8.29 3.53 1.29
N LEU A 43 -8.05 2.24 1.53
CA LEU A 43 -8.72 1.14 0.83
C LEU A 43 -9.83 0.57 1.70
N PHE A 44 -10.85 0.01 1.03
CA PHE A 44 -12.03 -0.59 1.65
C PHE A 44 -12.09 -2.11 1.36
N PRO A 45 -11.23 -2.95 2.00
CA PRO A 45 -11.17 -4.38 1.69
C PRO A 45 -12.51 -5.11 1.86
N SER A 46 -13.32 -4.72 2.85
CA SER A 46 -14.64 -5.31 3.08
C SER A 46 -15.69 -4.94 2.01
N SER A 47 -15.42 -3.89 1.22
CA SER A 47 -16.28 -3.55 0.07
C SER A 47 -15.88 -4.29 -1.20
N CYS A 48 -14.68 -4.85 -1.24
CA CYS A 48 -14.12 -5.55 -2.40
C CYS A 48 -14.22 -7.06 -2.29
N PHE A 49 -14.19 -7.58 -1.06
CA PHE A 49 -14.08 -9.01 -0.80
C PHE A 49 -15.01 -9.42 0.34
N ASP A 50 -15.79 -10.48 0.11
CA ASP A 50 -16.64 -11.05 1.13
C ASP A 50 -15.82 -11.64 2.29
N GLY A 51 -16.42 -11.67 3.48
CA GLY A 51 -15.82 -12.27 4.67
C GLY A 51 -14.65 -11.48 5.29
N ARG A 52 -14.45 -10.20 4.90
CA ARG A 52 -13.40 -9.34 5.46
C ARG A 52 -13.83 -8.55 6.68
N SER A 53 -15.12 -8.55 7.01
CA SER A 53 -15.68 -7.93 8.23
C SER A 53 -16.94 -8.67 8.65
N PRO A 54 -17.43 -8.46 9.90
CA PRO A 54 -18.79 -8.86 10.27
C PRO A 54 -19.83 -8.20 9.35
N GLN A 55 -21.05 -8.73 9.35
CA GLN A 55 -22.13 -8.30 8.45
C GLN A 55 -22.40 -6.78 8.49
N ASP A 56 -22.38 -6.18 9.70
CA ASP A 56 -22.62 -4.75 9.91
C ASP A 56 -21.33 -3.94 10.10
N GLY A 57 -20.19 -4.59 9.91
CA GLY A 57 -18.87 -4.03 10.10
C GLY A 57 -18.19 -3.61 8.81
N ALA A 58 -16.99 -3.06 8.96
CA ALA A 58 -16.12 -2.72 7.86
C ALA A 58 -14.64 -2.90 8.23
N LEU A 59 -13.82 -3.16 7.22
CA LEU A 59 -12.38 -3.16 7.30
C LEU A 59 -11.82 -2.07 6.39
N TYR A 60 -10.97 -1.23 6.96
CA TYR A 60 -10.28 -0.14 6.28
C TYR A 60 -8.78 -0.36 6.33
N SER A 61 -8.07 0.04 5.28
CA SER A 61 -6.61 0.09 5.25
C SER A 61 -6.17 1.51 4.92
N PHE A 62 -5.55 2.16 5.90
CA PHE A 62 -4.99 3.51 5.77
C PHE A 62 -3.51 3.41 5.42
N PHE A 63 -3.05 4.27 4.51
CA PHE A 63 -1.66 4.33 4.09
C PHE A 63 -1.07 5.69 4.43
N LEU A 64 0.09 5.69 5.10
CA LEU A 64 0.82 6.87 5.55
C LEU A 64 2.28 6.77 5.08
N GLY A 65 2.98 7.89 4.99
CA GLY A 65 4.40 7.92 4.63
C GLY A 65 4.66 8.30 3.18
N GLY A 66 5.29 7.39 2.42
CA GLY A 66 5.74 7.66 1.06
C GLY A 66 7.02 8.49 1.01
N MET A 67 7.47 8.83 -0.20
CA MET A 67 8.70 9.61 -0.41
C MET A 67 8.63 11.04 0.18
N ARG A 68 7.43 11.59 0.34
CA ARG A 68 7.24 12.95 0.85
C ARG A 68 7.26 13.05 2.37
N ARG A 69 6.98 11.94 3.06
CA ARG A 69 6.85 11.88 4.51
C ARG A 69 7.46 10.59 5.09
N PRO A 70 8.74 10.32 4.78
CA PRO A 70 9.41 9.10 5.23
C PRO A 70 9.49 9.00 6.76
N GLU A 71 9.42 10.13 7.47
CA GLU A 71 9.42 10.21 8.93
C GLU A 71 8.25 9.48 9.59
N MET A 72 7.15 9.28 8.88
CA MET A 72 6.01 8.50 9.38
C MET A 72 6.39 7.07 9.79
N LEU A 73 7.43 6.51 9.18
CA LEU A 73 7.90 5.16 9.51
C LEU A 73 8.37 5.04 10.97
N SER A 74 8.93 6.11 11.53
CA SER A 74 9.50 6.17 12.88
C SER A 74 8.57 6.79 13.93
N MET A 75 7.37 7.20 13.53
CA MET A 75 6.38 7.72 14.48
C MET A 75 5.91 6.63 15.44
N SER A 76 5.54 7.02 16.66
CA SER A 76 4.92 6.13 17.63
C SER A 76 3.56 5.62 17.13
N ASP A 77 3.12 4.47 17.65
CA ASP A 77 1.81 3.93 17.30
C ASP A 77 0.69 4.90 17.65
N ASP A 78 0.76 5.56 18.81
CA ASP A 78 -0.24 6.55 19.25
C ASP A 78 -0.34 7.73 18.27
N ALA A 79 0.80 8.23 17.78
CA ALA A 79 0.83 9.32 16.81
C ALA A 79 0.25 8.90 15.45
N LEU A 80 0.52 7.69 15.00
CA LEU A 80 -0.08 7.13 13.79
C LEU A 80 -1.59 6.94 13.94
N LEU A 81 -2.02 6.45 15.08
CA LEU A 81 -3.45 6.27 15.39
C LEU A 81 -4.20 7.60 15.47
N ALA A 82 -3.57 8.66 15.97
CA ALA A 82 -4.16 9.99 15.95
C ALA A 82 -4.43 10.46 14.50
N CYS A 83 -3.46 10.29 13.59
CA CYS A 83 -3.63 10.60 12.17
C CYS A 83 -4.77 9.79 11.53
N VAL A 84 -4.86 8.50 11.85
CA VAL A 84 -5.91 7.61 11.33
C VAL A 84 -7.27 7.99 11.88
N SER A 85 -7.37 8.30 13.17
CA SER A 85 -8.64 8.70 13.81
C SER A 85 -9.18 10.00 13.21
N GLU A 86 -8.30 10.98 12.94
CA GLU A 86 -8.67 12.21 12.23
C GLU A 86 -9.22 11.90 10.83
N ALA A 87 -8.52 11.04 10.07
CA ALA A 87 -8.95 10.64 8.73
C ALA A 87 -10.29 9.86 8.76
N MET A 88 -10.49 8.98 9.74
CA MET A 88 -11.76 8.27 9.93
C MET A 88 -12.93 9.25 10.12
N ASN A 89 -12.79 10.16 11.06
CA ASN A 89 -13.84 11.13 11.40
C ASN A 89 -14.18 12.05 10.23
N ARG A 90 -13.15 12.42 9.45
CA ARG A 90 -13.30 13.38 8.36
C ARG A 90 -13.82 12.76 7.07
N MET A 91 -13.46 11.51 6.77
CA MET A 91 -13.60 10.94 5.44
C MET A 91 -14.59 9.77 5.33
N LEU A 92 -14.86 9.06 6.43
CA LEU A 92 -15.66 7.84 6.35
C LEU A 92 -17.14 8.03 6.64
N SER A 93 -17.54 9.20 7.12
CA SER A 93 -18.95 9.49 7.50
C SER A 93 -19.54 8.46 8.48
N LEU A 94 -18.70 7.84 9.30
CA LEU A 94 -19.15 6.94 10.35
C LEU A 94 -19.87 7.71 11.45
N PRO A 95 -20.76 7.08 12.23
CA PRO A 95 -21.40 7.72 13.38
C PRO A 95 -20.38 8.35 14.32
N GLU A 96 -20.72 9.48 14.91
CA GLU A 96 -19.88 10.16 15.89
C GLU A 96 -19.54 9.20 17.05
N GLY A 97 -18.28 9.21 17.46
CA GLY A 97 -17.81 8.33 18.53
C GLY A 97 -17.53 6.89 18.11
N THR A 98 -17.63 6.53 16.83
CA THR A 98 -17.24 5.19 16.35
C THR A 98 -15.78 4.92 16.71
N LYS A 99 -15.55 3.82 17.44
CA LYS A 99 -14.21 3.38 17.85
C LYS A 99 -13.81 2.13 17.06
N PRO A 100 -12.53 1.99 16.71
CA PRO A 100 -12.01 0.76 16.16
C PRO A 100 -12.12 -0.42 17.14
N ASP A 101 -12.60 -1.56 16.65
CA ASP A 101 -12.57 -2.84 17.37
C ASP A 101 -11.27 -3.62 17.10
N LEU A 102 -10.67 -3.37 15.95
CA LEU A 102 -9.40 -3.95 15.53
C LEU A 102 -8.46 -2.88 14.99
N ILE A 103 -7.23 -2.91 15.46
CA ILE A 103 -6.15 -2.09 14.91
C ILE A 103 -4.93 -2.98 14.67
N ARG A 104 -4.29 -2.85 13.49
CA ARG A 104 -3.00 -3.46 13.19
C ARG A 104 -2.16 -2.45 12.42
N ILE A 105 -0.92 -2.25 12.85
CA ILE A 105 0.05 -1.33 12.23
C ILE A 105 1.18 -2.16 11.62
N PHE A 106 1.43 -1.92 10.33
CA PHE A 106 2.50 -2.57 9.57
C PHE A 106 3.43 -1.49 9.02
N ARG A 107 4.73 -1.61 9.31
CA ARG A 107 5.77 -0.71 8.84
C ARG A 107 6.58 -1.39 7.75
N HIS A 108 6.59 -0.79 6.57
CA HIS A 108 7.30 -1.28 5.39
C HIS A 108 8.39 -0.29 4.99
N PRO A 109 9.65 -0.48 5.45
CA PRO A 109 10.75 0.45 5.14
C PRO A 109 11.06 0.51 3.64
N ARG A 110 10.81 -0.57 2.92
CA ARG A 110 11.04 -0.72 1.47
C ARG A 110 9.76 -1.25 0.81
N ALA A 111 8.72 -0.41 0.76
CA ALA A 111 7.42 -0.83 0.24
C ALA A 111 7.37 -0.75 -1.29
N ILE A 112 7.63 0.43 -1.85
CA ILE A 112 7.40 0.69 -3.27
C ILE A 112 8.68 1.19 -3.92
N PRO A 113 9.32 0.40 -4.82
CA PRO A 113 10.47 0.84 -5.58
C PRO A 113 10.07 2.00 -6.50
N GLN A 114 10.90 3.03 -6.53
CA GLN A 114 10.64 4.20 -7.34
C GLN A 114 11.17 4.01 -8.76
N TYR A 115 10.31 4.24 -9.75
CA TYR A 115 10.68 4.25 -11.16
C TYR A 115 11.07 5.68 -11.54
N GLU A 116 12.36 5.99 -11.39
CA GLU A 116 12.95 7.29 -11.69
C GLU A 116 13.52 7.33 -13.11
N ARG A 117 14.05 8.48 -13.53
CA ARG A 117 14.68 8.64 -14.86
C ARG A 117 15.83 7.66 -15.10
N THR A 118 16.54 7.26 -14.03
CA THR A 118 17.63 6.28 -14.05
C THR A 118 17.16 4.83 -14.15
N SER A 119 15.84 4.57 -14.16
CA SER A 119 15.30 3.21 -14.25
C SER A 119 15.70 2.48 -15.53
N THR A 120 15.93 3.22 -16.63
CA THR A 120 16.40 2.65 -17.89
C THR A 120 17.78 1.99 -17.74
N GLU A 121 18.69 2.62 -16.99
CA GLU A 121 20.02 2.07 -16.69
C GLU A 121 19.91 0.77 -15.88
N ARG A 122 19.00 0.74 -14.92
CA ARG A 122 18.71 -0.46 -14.12
C ARG A 122 18.19 -1.60 -14.98
N PHE A 123 17.26 -1.32 -15.90
CA PHE A 123 16.72 -2.33 -16.80
C PHE A 123 17.77 -2.86 -17.77
N ALA A 124 18.63 -1.98 -18.30
CA ALA A 124 19.77 -2.39 -19.14
C ALA A 124 20.75 -3.28 -18.35
N ALA A 125 21.05 -2.93 -17.11
CA ALA A 125 21.93 -3.74 -16.26
C ALA A 125 21.32 -5.12 -15.93
N ILE A 126 20.02 -5.21 -15.68
CA ILE A 126 19.32 -6.49 -15.50
C ILE A 126 19.44 -7.34 -16.75
N ALA A 127 19.12 -6.79 -17.92
CA ALA A 127 19.19 -7.50 -19.19
C ALA A 127 20.63 -7.99 -19.51
N ALA A 128 21.64 -7.16 -19.24
CA ALA A 128 23.05 -7.52 -19.44
C ALA A 128 23.46 -8.71 -18.54
N ILE A 129 23.04 -8.72 -17.27
CA ILE A 129 23.33 -9.81 -16.34
C ILE A 129 22.65 -11.11 -16.80
N GLU A 130 21.39 -11.05 -17.21
CA GLU A 130 20.65 -12.21 -17.72
C GLU A 130 21.28 -12.78 -18.99
N GLN A 131 21.81 -11.92 -19.87
CA GLN A 131 22.54 -12.35 -21.05
C GLN A 131 23.88 -13.01 -20.72
N GLN A 132 24.57 -12.51 -19.70
CA GLN A 132 25.88 -13.03 -19.28
C GLN A 132 25.76 -14.39 -18.58
N TYR A 133 24.70 -14.62 -17.83
CA TYR A 133 24.52 -15.83 -17.03
C TYR A 133 23.32 -16.64 -17.54
N HIS A 134 23.57 -17.61 -18.40
CA HIS A 134 22.51 -18.48 -18.95
C HIS A 134 21.72 -19.16 -17.82
N GLY A 135 20.40 -19.12 -17.89
CA GLY A 135 19.50 -19.67 -16.91
C GLY A 135 19.21 -18.76 -15.70
N LEU A 136 19.90 -17.61 -15.58
CA LEU A 136 19.55 -16.60 -14.59
C LEU A 136 18.40 -15.73 -15.10
N MET A 137 17.36 -15.60 -14.28
CA MET A 137 16.25 -14.67 -14.51
C MET A 137 16.04 -13.80 -13.28
N LEU A 138 15.97 -12.49 -13.47
CA LEU A 138 15.78 -11.50 -12.41
C LEU A 138 14.35 -10.94 -12.46
N GLY A 139 13.59 -11.24 -11.44
CA GLY A 139 12.19 -10.81 -11.30
C GLY A 139 11.92 -9.98 -10.07
N GLY A 140 10.65 -9.67 -9.86
CA GLY A 140 10.19 -8.87 -8.73
C GLY A 140 9.85 -7.43 -9.11
N ASN A 141 9.52 -6.63 -8.12
CA ASN A 141 9.06 -5.26 -8.33
C ASN A 141 10.14 -4.26 -8.76
N ILE A 142 11.37 -4.73 -8.97
CA ILE A 142 12.48 -3.91 -9.48
C ILE A 142 12.42 -3.66 -10.99
N CYS A 143 11.61 -4.44 -11.71
CA CYS A 143 11.38 -4.32 -13.15
C CYS A 143 9.95 -4.78 -13.51
N GLY A 144 9.41 -4.29 -14.63
CA GLY A 144 8.13 -4.75 -15.17
C GLY A 144 6.88 -4.36 -14.38
N GLY A 145 6.93 -3.29 -13.57
CA GLY A 145 5.79 -2.79 -12.78
C GLY A 145 5.81 -3.21 -11.31
N ILE A 146 4.88 -2.69 -10.53
CA ILE A 146 4.77 -2.92 -9.08
C ILE A 146 3.43 -3.53 -8.68
N GLY A 147 2.45 -3.53 -9.59
CA GLY A 147 1.13 -4.05 -9.34
C GLY A 147 1.12 -5.58 -9.19
N MET A 148 0.15 -6.11 -8.44
CA MET A 148 0.02 -7.56 -8.25
C MET A 148 -0.17 -8.29 -9.59
N ALA A 149 -0.97 -7.74 -10.50
CA ALA A 149 -1.17 -8.32 -11.84
C ALA A 149 0.13 -8.38 -12.65
N ASP A 150 0.99 -7.36 -12.55
CA ASP A 150 2.30 -7.34 -13.21
C ASP A 150 3.21 -8.43 -12.64
N ARG A 151 3.18 -8.63 -11.33
CA ARG A 151 3.96 -9.68 -10.65
C ARG A 151 3.53 -11.08 -11.06
N ILE A 152 2.22 -11.32 -11.14
CA ILE A 152 1.67 -12.61 -11.60
C ILE A 152 2.05 -12.85 -13.06
N ARG A 153 1.88 -11.86 -13.94
CA ARG A 153 2.26 -11.96 -15.35
C ARG A 153 3.75 -12.28 -15.50
N GLN A 154 4.61 -11.54 -14.80
CA GLN A 154 6.05 -11.78 -14.83
C GLN A 154 6.41 -13.20 -14.37
N ALA A 155 5.77 -13.69 -13.30
CA ALA A 155 6.02 -15.05 -12.82
C ALA A 155 5.63 -16.13 -13.84
N VAL A 156 4.49 -15.95 -14.51
CA VAL A 156 4.05 -16.84 -15.61
C VAL A 156 5.04 -16.80 -16.77
N ASP A 157 5.45 -15.59 -17.20
CA ASP A 157 6.39 -15.41 -18.31
C ASP A 157 7.77 -16.04 -18.00
N MET A 158 8.22 -15.93 -16.74
CA MET A 158 9.46 -16.58 -16.30
C MET A 158 9.32 -18.11 -16.27
N GLY A 159 8.19 -18.63 -15.76
CA GLY A 159 7.94 -20.06 -15.73
C GLY A 159 7.86 -20.71 -17.12
N ASN A 160 7.37 -19.98 -18.11
CA ASN A 160 7.29 -20.47 -19.50
C ASN A 160 8.65 -20.50 -20.23
N LYS A 161 9.71 -19.93 -19.64
CA LYS A 161 11.06 -19.91 -20.21
C LYS A 161 11.96 -21.03 -19.68
N ILE A 162 11.52 -21.75 -18.66
CA ILE A 162 12.20 -22.92 -18.08
C ILE A 162 11.78 -24.19 -18.81
#